data_b5a02f3b474b9bbfd1c3d65976c66c60
#
_entry.id   b5a02f3b474b9bbfd1c3d65976c66c60
#
_cell.length_a   1.000
_cell.length_b   1.000
_cell.length_c   1.000
_cell.angle_alpha   90.00
_cell.angle_beta   90.00
_cell.angle_gamma   90.00
#
_symmetry.space_group_name_H-M   'P 1'
#
loop_
_entity.id
_entity.type
_entity.pdbx_description
1 polymer ?
#
loop_
_entity_poly.entity_id
_entity_poly.type
_entity_poly.pdbx_seq_one_letter_code
_entity_poly.pdbx_strand_id
1 'polypeptide(L)'
;MSIILLTSPGGAPGLTTTALGLALTWPRDVVLVDADPCPGHVIESGYLTGRIPPRPGLIGLATAFRDGADPVQTMWEETIPLPHDSGDRMVRLLSGYGHLGQASLMGAAWSSLASAMIDLGQAGVDVIVDAGRLGPEALPSSLVSRASLIGIVTGSRLRQLAGLSMRAEEVEAMSSATTGTVGLVVVGPGRPYNSREIDRKSTR
;
A
#
# COMPACT_ATOMS: atom_id res chain seq x y z
N MET A 1 14.28 4.42 -5.60
CA MET A 1 13.39 3.48 -4.90
C MET A 1 12.05 3.65 -5.56
N SER A 2 11.32 2.62 -5.95
CA SER A 2 10.11 2.93 -6.72
C SER A 2 8.83 2.44 -6.03
N ILE A 3 8.76 1.21 -5.54
CA ILE A 3 7.53 0.69 -4.94
C ILE A 3 7.78 0.30 -3.49
N ILE A 4 7.05 0.92 -2.57
CA ILE A 4 6.95 0.54 -1.17
C ILE A 4 5.57 -0.06 -0.94
N LEU A 5 5.51 -1.35 -0.66
CA LEU A 5 4.27 -2.07 -0.43
C LEU A 5 4.04 -2.23 1.08
N LEU A 6 2.93 -1.73 1.57
CA LEU A 6 2.55 -1.87 2.98
C LEU A 6 1.35 -2.80 3.10
N THR A 7 1.44 -3.75 4.02
CA THR A 7 0.35 -4.67 4.33
C THR A 7 0.32 -5.02 5.81
N SER A 8 -0.75 -5.67 6.26
CA SER A 8 -0.92 -6.06 7.66
C SER A 8 -1.36 -7.52 7.77
N PRO A 9 -0.82 -8.31 8.70
CA PRO A 9 -1.19 -9.72 8.88
C PRO A 9 -2.63 -9.92 9.36
N GLY A 10 -3.26 -8.89 9.90
CA GLY A 10 -4.65 -8.97 10.35
C GLY A 10 -5.02 -7.79 11.23
N GLY A 11 -5.96 -6.97 10.79
CA GLY A 11 -6.59 -5.93 11.58
C GLY A 11 -5.64 -5.02 12.37
N ALA A 12 -4.46 -4.70 11.81
CA ALA A 12 -3.56 -3.77 12.46
C ALA A 12 -4.14 -2.36 12.35
N PRO A 13 -4.57 -1.75 13.44
CA PRO A 13 -4.96 -0.36 13.42
C PRO A 13 -3.76 0.48 13.01
N GLY A 14 -3.96 1.33 12.01
CA GLY A 14 -2.96 2.29 11.59
C GLY A 14 -2.21 1.96 10.31
N LEU A 15 -2.54 0.90 9.55
CA LEU A 15 -1.90 0.64 8.26
C LEU A 15 -2.09 1.83 7.31
N THR A 16 -3.31 2.20 6.98
CA THR A 16 -3.64 3.36 6.13
C THR A 16 -3.09 4.67 6.72
N THR A 17 -3.16 4.84 8.04
CA THR A 17 -2.57 6.01 8.71
C THR A 17 -1.05 6.05 8.56
N THR A 18 -0.39 4.88 8.62
CA THR A 18 1.06 4.77 8.40
C THR A 18 1.40 5.07 6.95
N ALA A 19 0.65 4.52 5.99
CA ALA A 19 0.85 4.78 4.57
C ALA A 19 0.68 6.27 4.23
N LEU A 20 -0.39 6.89 4.72
CA LEU A 20 -0.63 8.32 4.58
C LEU A 20 0.48 9.16 5.24
N GLY A 21 0.84 8.85 6.49
CA GLY A 21 1.90 9.55 7.21
C GLY A 21 3.24 9.48 6.49
N LEU A 22 3.59 8.31 5.96
CA LEU A 22 4.79 8.13 5.14
C LEU A 22 4.73 8.98 3.87
N ALA A 23 3.61 8.96 3.15
CA ALA A 23 3.44 9.76 1.92
C ALA A 23 3.59 11.26 2.21
N LEU A 24 2.94 11.76 3.26
CA LEU A 24 2.99 13.17 3.64
C LEU A 24 4.39 13.63 4.10
N THR A 25 5.21 12.73 4.61
CA THR A 25 6.58 13.02 5.09
C THR A 25 7.67 12.50 4.15
N TRP A 26 7.29 11.91 3.02
CA TRP A 26 8.24 11.33 2.07
C TRP A 26 9.18 12.40 1.51
N PRO A 27 10.49 12.12 1.37
CA PRO A 27 11.47 13.15 1.01
C PRO A 27 11.45 13.54 -0.48
N ARG A 28 10.69 12.84 -1.32
CA ARG A 28 10.60 13.07 -2.78
C ARG A 28 9.13 13.12 -3.21
N ASP A 29 8.89 13.38 -4.48
CA ASP A 29 7.58 13.24 -5.08
C ASP A 29 7.05 11.82 -4.89
N VAL A 30 5.77 11.69 -4.53
CA VAL A 30 5.20 10.40 -4.17
C VAL A 30 3.73 10.28 -4.55
N VAL A 31 3.36 9.10 -5.00
CA VAL A 31 1.96 8.67 -5.15
C VAL A 31 1.63 7.66 -4.06
N LEU A 32 0.62 7.96 -3.26
CA LEU A 32 -0.02 6.98 -2.38
C LEU A 32 -1.13 6.27 -3.15
N VAL A 33 -1.09 4.95 -3.18
CA VAL A 33 -2.12 4.11 -3.80
C VAL A 33 -2.90 3.41 -2.70
N ASP A 34 -4.20 3.67 -2.63
CA ASP A 34 -5.11 2.92 -1.75
C ASP A 34 -5.56 1.66 -2.49
N ALA A 35 -4.96 0.53 -2.15
CA ALA A 35 -5.24 -0.77 -2.76
C ALA A 35 -5.86 -1.77 -1.76
N ASP A 36 -6.41 -1.30 -0.64
CA ASP A 36 -7.09 -2.16 0.33
C ASP A 36 -8.35 -2.78 -0.30
N PRO A 37 -8.42 -4.13 -0.45
CA PRO A 37 -9.62 -4.81 -0.95
C PRO A 37 -10.87 -4.57 -0.11
N CYS A 38 -10.69 -4.13 1.13
CA CYS A 38 -11.76 -3.77 2.07
C CYS A 38 -11.80 -2.24 2.24
N PRO A 39 -12.34 -1.48 1.28
CA PRO A 39 -12.24 -0.04 1.24
C PRO A 39 -12.85 0.59 2.51
N GLY A 40 -12.05 1.37 3.21
CA GLY A 40 -12.47 2.11 4.39
C GLY A 40 -12.70 3.60 4.11
N HIS A 41 -12.31 4.09 2.93
CA HIS A 41 -12.38 5.50 2.52
C HIS A 41 -11.80 6.47 3.55
N VAL A 42 -10.84 6.01 4.34
CA VAL A 42 -10.28 6.78 5.47
C VAL A 42 -9.57 8.04 5.01
N ILE A 43 -8.87 7.96 3.88
CA ILE A 43 -8.14 9.10 3.33
C ILE A 43 -9.13 10.12 2.75
N GLU A 44 -10.07 9.67 1.94
CA GLU A 44 -11.02 10.55 1.27
C GLU A 44 -12.02 11.17 2.25
N SER A 45 -12.62 10.36 3.10
CA SER A 45 -13.63 10.83 4.08
C SER A 45 -13.01 11.52 5.28
N GLY A 46 -11.85 11.04 5.74
CA GLY A 46 -11.15 11.57 6.91
C GLY A 46 -10.23 12.71 6.55
N TYR A 47 -9.08 12.42 5.93
CA TYR A 47 -8.04 13.41 5.66
C TYR A 47 -8.51 14.49 4.66
N LEU A 48 -9.17 14.10 3.57
CA LEU A 48 -9.71 15.01 2.56
C LEU A 48 -11.12 15.54 2.89
N THR A 49 -11.68 15.13 4.02
CA THR A 49 -12.99 15.60 4.53
C THR A 49 -14.16 15.41 3.55
N GLY A 50 -14.09 14.42 2.66
CA GLY A 50 -15.09 14.12 1.65
C GLY A 50 -15.25 15.19 0.57
N ARG A 51 -14.32 16.14 0.44
CA ARG A 51 -14.40 17.30 -0.49
C ARG A 51 -13.84 17.04 -1.88
N ILE A 52 -13.66 15.79 -2.24
CA ILE A 52 -13.19 15.40 -3.57
C ILE A 52 -14.35 14.83 -4.40
N PRO A 53 -14.39 15.13 -5.70
CA PRO A 53 -15.36 14.47 -6.57
C PRO A 53 -15.06 12.97 -6.64
N PRO A 54 -16.09 12.12 -6.70
CA PRO A 54 -15.91 10.68 -6.92
C PRO A 54 -15.05 10.44 -8.16
N ARG A 55 -14.05 9.56 -8.04
CA ARG A 55 -13.19 9.14 -9.15
C ARG A 55 -13.28 7.63 -9.32
N PRO A 56 -13.07 7.12 -10.55
CA PRO A 56 -13.06 5.69 -10.81
C PRO A 56 -11.95 4.93 -10.07
N GLY A 57 -10.85 5.63 -9.72
CA GLY A 57 -9.72 5.05 -9.00
C GLY A 57 -9.12 3.84 -9.71
N LEU A 58 -8.73 2.82 -8.94
CA LEU A 58 -8.14 1.60 -9.48
C LEU A 58 -9.00 0.90 -10.53
N ILE A 59 -10.33 0.94 -10.40
CA ILE A 59 -11.24 0.31 -11.36
C ILE A 59 -11.25 1.07 -12.70
N GLY A 60 -11.14 2.38 -12.65
CA GLY A 60 -10.97 3.20 -13.86
C GLY A 60 -9.71 2.82 -14.63
N LEU A 61 -8.61 2.61 -13.92
CA LEU A 61 -7.35 2.15 -14.53
C LEU A 61 -7.51 0.76 -15.18
N ALA A 62 -8.15 -0.19 -14.49
CA ALA A 62 -8.36 -1.52 -15.05
C ALA A 62 -9.17 -1.49 -16.36
N THR A 63 -10.13 -0.57 -16.46
CA THR A 63 -10.92 -0.36 -17.66
C THR A 63 -10.08 0.28 -18.77
N ALA A 64 -9.40 1.39 -18.46
CA ALA A 64 -8.57 2.12 -19.42
C ALA A 64 -7.44 1.24 -20.00
N PHE A 65 -6.78 0.43 -19.17
CA PHE A 65 -5.73 -0.48 -19.63
C PHE A 65 -6.26 -1.57 -20.56
N ARG A 66 -7.47 -2.07 -20.31
CA ARG A 66 -8.14 -3.00 -21.21
C ARG A 66 -8.43 -2.38 -22.58
N ASP A 67 -8.76 -1.10 -22.58
CA ASP A 67 -9.04 -0.31 -23.79
C ASP A 67 -7.76 0.18 -24.50
N GLY A 68 -6.56 -0.18 -23.99
CA GLY A 68 -5.28 0.11 -24.60
C GLY A 68 -4.69 1.48 -24.27
N ALA A 69 -5.18 2.14 -23.21
CA ALA A 69 -4.61 3.41 -22.74
C ALA A 69 -3.19 3.22 -22.20
N ASP A 70 -2.37 4.27 -22.31
CA ASP A 70 -1.02 4.29 -21.73
C ASP A 70 -1.08 4.20 -20.19
N PRO A 71 -0.44 3.19 -19.58
CA PRO A 71 -0.59 2.96 -18.14
C PRO A 71 0.00 4.08 -17.27
N VAL A 72 1.11 4.68 -17.67
CA VAL A 72 1.78 5.74 -16.89
C VAL A 72 0.95 7.03 -16.92
N GLN A 73 0.56 7.44 -18.11
CA GLN A 73 -0.26 8.63 -18.29
C GLN A 73 -1.60 8.48 -17.57
N THR A 74 -2.30 7.37 -17.77
CA THR A 74 -3.60 7.12 -17.16
C THR A 74 -3.51 7.07 -15.64
N MET A 75 -2.49 6.37 -15.09
CA MET A 75 -2.26 6.36 -13.66
C MET A 75 -2.07 7.77 -13.11
N TRP A 76 -1.26 8.59 -13.77
CA TRP A 76 -1.00 9.96 -13.34
C TRP A 76 -2.26 10.83 -13.36
N GLU A 77 -3.05 10.77 -14.42
CA GLU A 77 -4.29 11.54 -14.59
C GLU A 77 -5.36 11.17 -13.56
N GLU A 78 -5.42 9.90 -13.13
CA GLU A 78 -6.35 9.43 -12.11
C GLU A 78 -5.95 9.82 -10.68
N THR A 79 -4.71 10.26 -10.46
CA THR A 79 -4.30 10.71 -9.12
C THR A 79 -4.84 12.10 -8.80
N ILE A 80 -5.05 12.36 -7.51
CA ILE A 80 -5.43 13.68 -6.96
C ILE A 80 -4.34 14.20 -6.03
N PRO A 81 -4.12 15.53 -5.97
CA PRO A 81 -3.17 16.09 -5.02
C PRO A 81 -3.65 15.89 -3.58
N LEU A 82 -2.74 15.49 -2.68
CA LEU A 82 -2.96 15.48 -1.24
C LEU A 82 -2.43 16.80 -0.66
N PRO A 83 -3.25 17.58 0.06
CA PRO A 83 -2.79 18.76 0.78
C PRO A 83 -1.71 18.39 1.80
N HIS A 84 -0.61 19.13 1.84
CA HIS A 84 0.47 18.94 2.82
C HIS A 84 1.28 20.23 3.00
N ASP A 85 1.98 20.35 4.13
CA ASP A 85 2.74 21.56 4.49
C ASP A 85 4.25 21.45 4.21
N SER A 86 4.70 20.42 3.51
CA SER A 86 6.11 20.03 3.44
C SER A 86 6.82 20.47 2.15
N GLY A 87 6.76 21.74 1.76
CA GLY A 87 7.52 22.29 0.62
C GLY A 87 6.95 21.98 -0.76
N ASP A 88 7.81 22.07 -1.80
CA ASP A 88 7.41 22.02 -3.21
C ASP A 88 7.20 20.60 -3.77
N ARG A 89 7.25 19.58 -2.94
CA ARG A 89 7.07 18.18 -3.36
C ARG A 89 5.63 17.91 -3.77
N MET A 90 5.45 17.03 -4.74
CA MET A 90 4.15 16.50 -5.10
C MET A 90 3.80 15.28 -4.24
N VAL A 91 2.69 15.36 -3.52
CA VAL A 91 2.09 14.21 -2.84
C VAL A 91 0.71 14.00 -3.46
N ARG A 92 0.49 12.83 -4.04
CA ARG A 92 -0.74 12.53 -4.76
C ARG A 92 -1.36 11.23 -4.26
N LEU A 93 -2.66 11.09 -4.41
CA LEU A 93 -3.43 9.90 -4.07
C LEU A 93 -4.02 9.28 -5.33
N LEU A 94 -3.84 7.99 -5.52
CA LEU A 94 -4.66 7.18 -6.39
C LEU A 94 -5.73 6.51 -5.52
N SER A 95 -6.98 6.88 -5.74
CA SER A 95 -8.13 6.35 -5.00
C SER A 95 -8.29 4.85 -5.24
N GLY A 96 -8.71 4.14 -4.20
CA GLY A 96 -8.89 2.70 -4.20
C GLY A 96 -10.22 2.25 -4.79
N TYR A 97 -10.76 1.20 -4.18
CA TYR A 97 -12.02 0.59 -4.57
C TYR A 97 -13.21 1.32 -3.95
N GLY A 98 -14.29 1.47 -4.71
CA GLY A 98 -15.55 2.04 -4.21
C GLY A 98 -16.37 1.04 -3.37
N HIS A 99 -16.23 -0.26 -3.65
CA HIS A 99 -17.04 -1.31 -3.04
C HIS A 99 -16.24 -2.60 -2.84
N LEU A 100 -16.66 -3.39 -1.84
CA LEU A 100 -16.17 -4.77 -1.64
C LEU A 100 -16.35 -5.60 -2.92
N GLY A 101 -15.38 -6.43 -3.22
CA GLY A 101 -15.38 -7.32 -4.39
C GLY A 101 -14.83 -6.70 -5.67
N GLN A 102 -14.64 -5.39 -5.75
CA GLN A 102 -14.03 -4.76 -6.93
C GLN A 102 -12.56 -5.14 -7.13
N ALA A 103 -11.86 -5.53 -6.06
CA ALA A 103 -10.46 -5.94 -6.14
C ALA A 103 -10.24 -7.11 -7.12
N SER A 104 -11.21 -8.03 -7.22
CA SER A 104 -11.17 -9.17 -8.16
C SER A 104 -11.17 -8.73 -9.63
N LEU A 105 -11.67 -7.54 -9.94
CA LEU A 105 -11.72 -7.00 -11.30
C LEU A 105 -10.36 -6.49 -11.79
N MET A 106 -9.40 -6.29 -10.88
CA MET A 106 -8.07 -5.80 -11.22
C MET A 106 -7.24 -6.82 -12.00
N GLY A 107 -7.35 -8.10 -11.71
CA GLY A 107 -6.74 -9.21 -12.45
C GLY A 107 -5.42 -8.87 -13.17
N ALA A 108 -5.45 -8.93 -14.50
CA ALA A 108 -4.29 -8.62 -15.35
C ALA A 108 -3.83 -7.14 -15.28
N ALA A 109 -4.70 -6.21 -14.86
CA ALA A 109 -4.36 -4.79 -14.77
C ALA A 109 -3.24 -4.52 -13.75
N TRP A 110 -3.08 -5.38 -12.75
CA TRP A 110 -1.99 -5.27 -11.78
C TRP A 110 -0.61 -5.32 -12.41
N SER A 111 -0.42 -6.11 -13.46
CA SER A 111 0.88 -6.18 -14.15
C SER A 111 1.22 -4.86 -14.84
N SER A 112 0.26 -4.27 -15.54
CA SER A 112 0.42 -2.97 -16.22
C SER A 112 0.62 -1.85 -15.20
N LEU A 113 -0.16 -1.85 -14.12
CA LEU A 113 -0.06 -0.87 -13.05
C LEU A 113 1.31 -0.94 -12.34
N ALA A 114 1.78 -2.14 -12.02
CA ALA A 114 3.09 -2.32 -11.40
C ALA A 114 4.25 -1.88 -12.32
N SER A 115 4.10 -2.04 -13.64
CA SER A 115 5.07 -1.49 -14.60
C SER A 115 5.03 0.04 -14.62
N ALA A 116 3.85 0.64 -14.68
CA ALA A 116 3.70 2.09 -14.61
C ALA A 116 4.29 2.70 -13.31
N MET A 117 4.15 2.02 -12.18
CA MET A 117 4.77 2.43 -10.91
C MET A 117 6.31 2.42 -11.00
N ILE A 118 6.90 1.44 -11.69
CA ILE A 118 8.36 1.41 -11.93
C ILE A 118 8.79 2.60 -12.80
N ASP A 119 8.05 2.87 -13.87
CA ASP A 119 8.37 3.96 -14.79
C ASP A 119 8.25 5.32 -14.10
N LEU A 120 7.23 5.53 -13.25
CA LEU A 120 7.15 6.70 -12.38
C LEU A 120 8.36 6.81 -11.46
N GLY A 121 8.81 5.69 -10.87
CA GLY A 121 10.00 5.64 -10.03
C GLY A 121 11.26 6.06 -10.77
N GLN A 122 11.42 5.70 -12.04
CA GLN A 122 12.51 6.15 -12.91
C GLN A 122 12.42 7.65 -13.22
N ALA A 123 11.21 8.18 -13.32
CA ALA A 123 10.96 9.62 -13.47
C ALA A 123 11.10 10.43 -12.14
N GLY A 124 11.46 9.77 -11.02
CA GLY A 124 11.71 10.42 -9.75
C GLY A 124 10.53 10.45 -8.77
N VAL A 125 9.39 9.81 -9.13
CA VAL A 125 8.19 9.74 -8.31
C VAL A 125 8.10 8.36 -7.66
N ASP A 126 8.25 8.27 -6.35
CA ASP A 126 8.07 7.00 -5.62
C ASP A 126 6.59 6.64 -5.44
N VAL A 127 6.31 5.36 -5.23
CA VAL A 127 4.94 4.88 -5.03
C VAL A 127 4.85 4.13 -3.70
N ILE A 128 3.94 4.55 -2.83
CA ILE A 128 3.59 3.85 -1.60
C ILE A 128 2.22 3.21 -1.82
N VAL A 129 2.13 1.90 -1.62
CA VAL A 129 0.90 1.13 -1.80
C VAL A 129 0.39 0.65 -0.45
N ASP A 130 -0.78 1.10 -0.05
CA ASP A 130 -1.56 0.50 1.03
C ASP A 130 -2.33 -0.70 0.46
N ALA A 131 -1.82 -1.90 0.68
CA ALA A 131 -2.41 -3.13 0.17
C ALA A 131 -3.42 -3.77 1.14
N GLY A 132 -3.76 -3.07 2.22
CA GLY A 132 -4.72 -3.58 3.19
C GLY A 132 -4.20 -4.80 3.96
N ARG A 133 -5.14 -5.65 4.37
CA ARG A 133 -4.83 -6.85 5.15
C ARG A 133 -4.49 -8.03 4.26
N LEU A 134 -3.55 -8.84 4.71
CA LEU A 134 -3.34 -10.19 4.17
C LEU A 134 -4.64 -10.98 4.38
N GLY A 135 -5.26 -11.37 3.30
CA GLY A 135 -6.53 -12.07 3.25
C GLY A 135 -6.41 -13.44 2.58
N PRO A 136 -7.54 -14.10 2.29
CA PRO A 136 -7.56 -15.34 1.52
C PRO A 136 -7.00 -15.17 0.11
N GLU A 137 -7.13 -13.97 -0.44
CA GLU A 137 -6.51 -13.60 -1.72
C GLU A 137 -5.10 -13.09 -1.44
N ALA A 138 -4.12 -13.71 -2.09
CA ALA A 138 -2.74 -13.26 -2.00
C ALA A 138 -2.58 -11.87 -2.60
N LEU A 139 -1.58 -11.12 -2.12
CA LEU A 139 -1.19 -9.86 -2.76
C LEU A 139 -0.83 -10.10 -4.23
N PRO A 140 -1.12 -9.14 -5.13
CA PRO A 140 -0.75 -9.27 -6.53
C PRO A 140 0.74 -9.57 -6.70
N SER A 141 1.06 -10.70 -7.31
CA SER A 141 2.45 -11.16 -7.48
C SER A 141 3.31 -10.15 -8.24
N SER A 142 2.72 -9.41 -9.17
CA SER A 142 3.37 -8.33 -9.90
C SER A 142 3.78 -7.15 -9.03
N LEU A 143 3.07 -6.86 -7.94
CA LEU A 143 3.47 -5.86 -6.95
C LEU A 143 4.55 -6.41 -6.03
N VAL A 144 4.36 -7.62 -5.50
CA VAL A 144 5.31 -8.26 -4.58
C VAL A 144 6.68 -8.38 -5.23
N SER A 145 6.76 -8.90 -6.46
CA SER A 145 8.03 -9.11 -7.15
C SER A 145 8.78 -7.83 -7.51
N ARG A 146 8.07 -6.72 -7.67
CA ARG A 146 8.65 -5.41 -8.05
C ARG A 146 8.82 -4.45 -6.88
N ALA A 147 8.33 -4.80 -5.70
CA ALA A 147 8.48 -3.97 -4.51
C ALA A 147 9.95 -3.86 -4.09
N SER A 148 10.44 -2.63 -3.89
CA SER A 148 11.77 -2.37 -3.31
C SER A 148 11.77 -2.59 -1.81
N LEU A 149 10.62 -2.38 -1.17
CA LEU A 149 10.38 -2.61 0.25
C LEU A 149 8.97 -3.13 0.46
N ILE A 150 8.83 -4.18 1.24
CA ILE A 150 7.54 -4.66 1.77
C ILE A 150 7.53 -4.44 3.27
N GLY A 151 6.67 -3.55 3.74
CA GLY A 151 6.48 -3.27 5.17
C GLY A 151 5.28 -4.04 5.72
N ILE A 152 5.54 -4.96 6.65
CA ILE A 152 4.49 -5.68 7.38
C ILE A 152 4.12 -4.84 8.61
N VAL A 153 2.99 -4.16 8.55
CA VAL A 153 2.53 -3.28 9.63
C VAL A 153 1.75 -4.06 10.67
N THR A 154 2.21 -4.02 11.90
CA THR A 154 1.56 -4.69 13.04
C THR A 154 1.60 -3.80 14.29
N GLY A 155 0.79 -4.13 15.27
CA GLY A 155 0.87 -3.48 16.58
C GLY A 155 1.58 -4.36 17.59
N SER A 156 1.81 -3.80 18.79
CA SER A 156 2.55 -4.47 19.88
C SER A 156 1.68 -5.34 20.80
N ARG A 157 0.39 -5.53 20.50
CA ARG A 157 -0.51 -6.35 21.33
C ARG A 157 -0.41 -7.82 20.95
N LEU A 158 -0.61 -8.70 21.93
CA LEU A 158 -0.52 -10.16 21.74
C LEU A 158 -1.37 -10.66 20.57
N ARG A 159 -2.58 -10.17 20.41
CA ARG A 159 -3.48 -10.54 19.31
C ARG A 159 -2.88 -10.20 17.93
N GLN A 160 -2.19 -9.06 17.83
CA GLN A 160 -1.57 -8.61 16.59
C GLN A 160 -0.32 -9.42 16.27
N LEU A 161 0.49 -9.73 17.28
CA LEU A 161 1.66 -10.57 17.15
C LEU A 161 1.29 -12.04 16.85
N ALA A 162 0.22 -12.56 17.43
CA ALA A 162 -0.32 -13.87 17.09
C ALA A 162 -0.80 -13.91 15.63
N GLY A 163 -1.46 -12.84 15.16
CA GLY A 163 -1.83 -12.70 13.74
C GLY A 163 -0.62 -12.74 12.81
N LEU A 164 0.49 -12.12 13.20
CA LEU A 164 1.74 -12.18 12.44
C LEU A 164 2.28 -13.61 12.37
N SER A 165 2.35 -14.31 13.49
CA SER A 165 2.81 -15.70 13.54
C SER A 165 1.95 -16.64 12.68
N MET A 166 0.64 -16.41 12.64
CA MET A 166 -0.27 -17.22 11.80
C MET A 166 -0.06 -16.99 10.30
N ARG A 167 0.59 -15.90 9.90
CA ARG A 167 0.89 -15.52 8.52
C ARG A 167 2.37 -15.62 8.17
N ALA A 168 3.15 -16.31 9.00
CA ALA A 168 4.60 -16.42 8.82
C ALA A 168 4.97 -17.01 7.45
N GLU A 169 4.28 -18.07 7.00
CA GLU A 169 4.51 -18.69 5.70
C GLU A 169 4.25 -17.73 4.54
N GLU A 170 3.21 -16.90 4.63
CA GLU A 170 2.89 -15.89 3.60
C GLU A 170 3.96 -14.78 3.56
N VAL A 171 4.45 -14.37 4.73
CA VAL A 171 5.54 -13.38 4.84
C VAL A 171 6.84 -13.95 4.28
N GLU A 172 7.15 -15.21 4.54
CA GLU A 172 8.30 -15.89 3.98
C GLU A 172 8.20 -16.05 2.46
N ALA A 173 7.01 -16.41 1.96
CA ALA A 173 6.76 -16.47 0.53
C ALA A 173 6.95 -15.09 -0.15
N MET A 174 6.50 -14.00 0.46
CA MET A 174 6.76 -12.64 -0.05
C MET A 174 8.26 -12.32 -0.04
N SER A 175 8.97 -12.70 1.02
CA SER A 175 10.42 -12.50 1.11
C SER A 175 11.19 -13.24 0.02
N SER A 176 10.70 -14.41 -0.36
CA SER A 176 11.30 -15.21 -1.44
C SER A 176 10.92 -14.69 -2.84
N ALA A 177 9.79 -14.04 -2.98
CA ALA A 177 9.25 -13.57 -4.26
C ALA A 177 9.76 -12.18 -4.65
N THR A 178 10.15 -11.34 -3.68
CA THR A 178 10.68 -10.00 -3.95
C THR A 178 12.20 -9.98 -4.08
N THR A 179 12.73 -9.10 -4.91
CA THR A 179 14.16 -8.74 -4.92
C THR A 179 14.48 -7.62 -3.92
N GLY A 180 13.47 -7.04 -3.32
CA GLY A 180 13.58 -5.98 -2.32
C GLY A 180 13.76 -6.51 -0.89
N THR A 181 13.49 -5.64 0.07
CA THR A 181 13.57 -5.97 1.50
C THR A 181 12.18 -6.17 2.08
N VAL A 182 11.99 -7.19 2.92
CA VAL A 182 10.79 -7.34 3.75
C VAL A 182 11.15 -6.93 5.18
N GLY A 183 10.35 -6.05 5.76
CA GLY A 183 10.58 -5.52 7.10
C GLY A 183 9.31 -5.42 7.93
N LEU A 184 9.48 -5.42 9.24
CA LEU A 184 8.38 -5.27 10.20
C LEU A 184 8.27 -3.82 10.66
N VAL A 185 7.08 -3.25 10.53
CA VAL A 185 6.73 -1.91 11.04
C VAL A 185 5.81 -2.08 12.24
N VAL A 186 6.29 -1.72 13.43
CA VAL A 186 5.52 -1.85 14.67
C VAL A 186 4.92 -0.52 15.06
N VAL A 187 3.59 -0.43 15.04
CA VAL A 187 2.86 0.76 15.46
C VAL A 187 2.53 0.69 16.95
N GLY A 188 2.92 1.74 17.70
CA GLY A 188 2.70 1.84 19.14
C GLY A 188 3.53 0.85 19.96
N PRO A 189 4.86 0.78 19.74
CA PRO A 189 5.73 -0.09 20.52
C PRO A 189 5.77 0.35 21.98
N GLY A 190 5.90 -0.62 22.90
CA GLY A 190 6.18 -0.33 24.32
C GLY A 190 5.27 -1.04 25.30
N ARG A 191 4.02 -1.29 24.98
CA ARG A 191 3.11 -2.07 25.85
C ARG A 191 2.09 -2.88 25.04
N PRO A 192 1.85 -4.15 25.37
CA PRO A 192 2.48 -4.92 26.45
C PRO A 192 3.90 -5.43 26.12
N TYR A 193 4.31 -5.39 24.83
CA TYR A 193 5.61 -5.88 24.37
C TYR A 193 6.47 -4.76 23.79
N ASN A 194 7.74 -4.72 24.17
CA ASN A 194 8.73 -3.79 23.60
C ASN A 194 9.34 -4.34 22.28
N SER A 195 10.09 -3.51 21.56
CA SER A 195 10.67 -3.85 20.25
C SER A 195 11.55 -5.11 20.30
N ARG A 196 12.36 -5.30 21.35
CA ARG A 196 13.24 -6.47 21.49
C ARG A 196 12.47 -7.78 21.72
N GLU A 197 11.34 -7.69 22.44
CA GLU A 197 10.48 -8.86 22.68
C GLU A 197 9.70 -9.24 21.43
N ILE A 198 9.32 -8.25 20.62
CA ILE A 198 8.64 -8.48 19.34
C ILE A 198 9.60 -9.13 18.35
N ASP A 199 10.80 -8.60 18.20
CA ASP A 199 11.84 -9.15 17.32
C ASP A 199 12.13 -10.63 17.64
N ARG A 200 12.33 -10.95 18.91
CA ARG A 200 12.54 -12.33 19.36
C ARG A 200 11.35 -13.27 19.09
N LYS A 201 10.12 -12.74 19.02
CA LYS A 201 8.92 -13.55 18.76
C LYS A 201 8.59 -13.68 17.28
N SER A 202 9.05 -12.77 16.44
CA SER A 202 8.84 -12.81 15.00
C SER A 202 9.85 -13.69 14.26
N THR A 203 10.97 -14.04 14.92
CA THR A 203 12.08 -14.85 14.35
C THR A 203 12.00 -16.34 14.72
N ARG A 204 10.94 -16.79 15.36
CA ARG A 204 10.69 -18.19 15.72
C ARG A 204 9.47 -18.73 14.99
#